data_a6d12604c8855682922870efcb95fe50
#
_entry.id   a6d12604c8855682922870efcb95fe50
#
_cell.length_a   1.000
_cell.length_b   1.000
_cell.length_c   1.000
_cell.angle_alpha   90.00
_cell.angle_beta   90.00
_cell.angle_gamma   90.00
#
_symmetry.space_group_name_H-M   'P 1'
#
loop_
_entity.id
_entity.type
_entity.pdbx_description
1 polymer ?
#
loop_
_entity_poly.entity_id
_entity_poly.type
_entity_poly.pdbx_seq_one_letter_code
_entity_poly.pdbx_strand_id
1 'polypeptide(L)'
;RSHCDWSSDVCSSDLHELYAEVLQTLIEHLRNRNDVQNIDLMNLSGFCRNCLSKWYVKAAEKRNIAVNYEEAREIIYGMPYSEWKAKYQTEATKEQLEKYKSE
;
A
#
# COMPACT_ATOMS: atom_id res chain seq x y z
N ARG A 1 17.06 -12.08 -23.03
CA ARG A 1 16.66 -12.75 -22.65
C ARG A 1 15.95 -13.32 -22.95
N SER A 2 16.01 -13.27 -23.43
CA SER A 2 15.42 -13.85 -23.49
C SER A 2 14.81 -14.34 -23.34
N HIS A 3 14.50 -14.41 -23.36
CA HIS A 3 13.86 -14.89 -22.94
C HIS A 3 13.34 -15.20 -22.35
N CYS A 4 12.89 -15.32 -22.60
CA CYS A 4 12.30 -15.66 -21.86
C CYS A 4 12.32 -16.03 -21.21
N ASP A 5 11.96 -16.11 -21.48
CA ASP A 5 12.11 -16.68 -20.65
C ASP A 5 12.53 -16.22 -19.54
N TRP A 6 12.21 -15.46 -19.54
CA TRP A 6 12.68 -14.76 -18.39
C TRP A 6 12.12 -15.35 -17.11
N SER A 7 11.00 -15.94 -17.21
CA SER A 7 10.28 -16.47 -16.06
C SER A 7 10.99 -17.67 -15.42
N SER A 8 11.61 -18.50 -16.21
CA SER A 8 12.23 -19.71 -15.67
C SER A 8 13.68 -19.49 -15.24
N ASP A 9 14.36 -18.57 -15.89
CA ASP A 9 15.76 -18.30 -15.60
C ASP A 9 15.95 -17.40 -14.40
N VAL A 10 15.00 -16.49 -14.17
CA VAL A 10 15.03 -15.64 -12.99
C VAL A 10 14.54 -16.46 -11.81
N CYS A 11 15.40 -16.63 -10.82
CA CYS A 11 15.03 -17.34 -9.61
C CYS A 11 13.84 -16.65 -8.95
N SER A 12 12.89 -17.44 -8.46
CA SER A 12 11.70 -16.92 -7.80
C SER A 12 12.05 -15.95 -6.68
N SER A 13 13.13 -16.24 -5.94
CA SER A 13 13.55 -15.37 -4.84
C SER A 13 14.07 -14.03 -5.36
N ASP A 14 14.77 -14.00 -6.49
CA ASP A 14 15.23 -12.75 -7.08
C ASP A 14 14.04 -11.89 -7.52
N LEU A 15 13.05 -12.51 -8.15
CA LEU A 15 11.85 -11.83 -8.58
C LEU A 15 11.08 -11.26 -7.38
N HIS A 16 10.98 -12.04 -6.32
CA HIS A 16 10.33 -11.61 -5.10
C HIS A 16 11.08 -10.45 -4.45
N GLU A 17 12.40 -10.48 -4.48
CA GLU A 17 13.22 -9.40 -3.95
C GLU A 17 13.02 -8.10 -4.73
N LEU A 18 12.91 -8.20 -6.04
CA LEU A 18 12.64 -7.02 -6.88
C LEU A 18 11.28 -6.42 -6.57
N TYR A 19 10.26 -7.26 -6.44
CA TYR A 19 8.92 -6.80 -6.07
C TYR A 19 8.94 -6.17 -4.67
N ALA A 20 9.67 -6.78 -3.75
CA ALA A 20 9.77 -6.26 -2.40
C ALA A 20 10.42 -4.88 -2.39
N GLU A 21 11.48 -4.71 -3.16
CA GLU A 21 12.18 -3.43 -3.23
C GLU A 21 11.29 -2.34 -3.84
N VAL A 22 10.55 -2.67 -4.90
CA VAL A 22 9.62 -1.73 -5.51
C VAL A 22 8.55 -1.31 -4.51
N LEU A 23 8.01 -2.28 -3.77
CA LEU A 23 6.99 -1.99 -2.77
C LEU A 23 7.55 -1.15 -1.64
N GLN A 24 8.76 -1.45 -1.18
CA GLN A 24 9.43 -0.64 -0.15
C GLN A 24 9.62 0.79 -0.61
N THR A 25 9.99 0.97 -1.86
CA THR A 25 10.15 2.30 -2.46
C THR A 25 8.82 3.05 -2.47
N LEU A 26 7.74 2.36 -2.84
CA LEU A 26 6.41 2.96 -2.83
C LEU A 26 5.98 3.35 -1.42
N ILE A 27 6.22 2.47 -0.45
CA ILE A 27 5.89 2.74 0.96
C ILE A 27 6.64 3.96 1.46
N GLU A 28 7.92 4.06 1.19
CA GLU A 28 8.74 5.21 1.58
C GLU A 28 8.25 6.48 0.93
N HIS A 29 7.88 6.39 -0.35
CA HIS A 29 7.33 7.53 -1.08
C HIS A 29 6.04 8.03 -0.42
N LEU A 30 5.15 7.11 -0.07
CA LEU A 30 3.89 7.48 0.59
C LEU A 30 4.13 8.06 1.98
N ARG A 31 5.11 7.54 2.71
CA ARG A 31 5.47 8.10 4.03
C ARG A 31 5.97 9.52 3.92
N ASN A 32 6.59 9.88 2.80
CA ASN A 32 7.08 11.22 2.54
C ASN A 32 6.00 12.13 1.95
N ARG A 33 4.85 11.58 1.62
CA ARG A 33 3.73 12.31 1.04
C ARG A 33 2.49 12.21 1.92
N ASN A 34 2.64 12.54 3.19
CA ASN A 34 1.52 12.52 4.14
C ASN A 34 0.49 13.62 3.84
N ASP A 35 0.82 14.55 2.97
CA ASP A 35 -0.10 15.57 2.49
C ASP A 35 -1.19 15.00 1.59
N VAL A 36 -0.94 13.82 0.98
CA VAL A 36 -1.92 13.17 0.10
C VAL A 36 -2.87 12.33 0.94
N GLN A 37 -4.16 12.65 0.87
CA GLN A 37 -5.17 11.93 1.63
C GLN A 37 -5.51 10.60 0.98
N ASN A 38 -5.96 9.66 1.80
CA ASN A 38 -6.34 8.34 1.28
C ASN A 38 -7.47 8.42 0.27
N ILE A 39 -8.42 9.35 0.48
CA ILE A 39 -9.52 9.53 -0.46
C ILE A 39 -9.03 10.03 -1.82
N ASP A 40 -7.98 10.85 -1.82
CA ASP A 40 -7.37 11.32 -3.07
C ASP A 40 -6.74 10.17 -3.84
N LEU A 41 -6.06 9.28 -3.12
CA LEU A 41 -5.46 8.09 -3.73
C LEU A 41 -6.54 7.17 -4.31
N MET A 42 -7.61 6.96 -3.57
CA MET A 42 -8.74 6.14 -4.04
C MET A 42 -9.35 6.72 -5.31
N ASN A 43 -9.55 8.02 -5.34
CA ASN A 43 -10.14 8.69 -6.51
C ASN A 43 -9.23 8.65 -7.72
N LEU A 44 -7.93 8.72 -7.49
CA LEU A 44 -6.94 8.73 -8.58
C LEU A 44 -6.63 7.34 -9.10
N SER A 45 -6.42 6.39 -8.22
CA SER A 45 -5.85 5.10 -8.61
C SER A 45 -6.66 3.88 -8.16
N GLY A 46 -7.70 4.07 -7.38
CA GLY A 46 -8.53 2.97 -6.94
C GLY A 46 -7.99 2.20 -5.73
N PHE A 47 -6.91 2.68 -5.13
CA PHE A 47 -6.38 2.08 -3.90
C PHE A 47 -5.84 3.18 -3.00
N CYS A 48 -5.61 2.84 -1.74
CA CYS A 48 -5.03 3.79 -0.79
C CYS A 48 -4.12 3.02 0.16
N ARG A 49 -3.58 3.73 1.16
CA ARG A 49 -2.69 3.12 2.14
C ARG A 49 -3.36 1.97 2.88
N ASN A 50 -4.64 2.11 3.17
CA ASN A 50 -5.40 1.05 3.83
C ASN A 50 -5.52 -0.19 2.96
N CYS A 51 -5.68 -0.01 1.66
CA CYS A 51 -5.72 -1.14 0.72
C CYS A 51 -4.41 -1.90 0.69
N LEU A 52 -3.29 -1.18 0.71
CA LEU A 52 -1.98 -1.80 0.79
C LEU A 52 -1.84 -2.62 2.07
N SER A 53 -2.35 -2.08 3.18
CA SER A 53 -2.32 -2.78 4.47
C SER A 53 -3.13 -4.06 4.42
N LYS A 54 -4.31 -4.02 3.80
CA LYS A 54 -5.15 -5.21 3.63
C LYS A 54 -4.47 -6.26 2.77
N TRP A 55 -3.83 -5.83 1.70
CA TRP A 55 -3.10 -6.75 0.82
C TRP A 55 -1.94 -7.41 1.56
N TYR A 56 -1.29 -6.67 2.44
CA TYR A 56 -0.21 -7.20 3.26
C TYR A 56 -0.72 -8.31 4.17
N VAL A 57 -1.84 -8.05 4.86
CA VAL A 57 -2.46 -9.05 5.74
C VAL A 57 -2.84 -10.28 4.94
N LYS A 58 -3.43 -10.09 3.77
CA LYS A 58 -3.86 -11.19 2.91
C LYS A 58 -2.69 -12.06 2.47
N ALA A 59 -1.58 -11.41 2.10
CA ALA A 59 -0.38 -12.13 1.71
C ALA A 59 0.21 -12.93 2.88
N ALA A 60 0.16 -12.35 4.08
CA ALA A 60 0.63 -13.04 5.28
C ALA A 60 -0.24 -14.26 5.60
N GLU A 61 -1.56 -14.12 5.46
CA GLU A 61 -2.48 -15.23 5.68
C GLU A 61 -2.19 -16.41 4.77
N LYS A 62 -1.89 -16.13 3.51
CA LYS A 62 -1.55 -17.18 2.54
C LYS A 62 -0.31 -17.97 2.93
N ARG A 63 0.56 -17.37 3.72
CA ARG A 63 1.81 -17.98 4.16
C ARG A 63 1.77 -18.42 5.62
N ASN A 64 0.59 -18.38 6.22
CA ASN A 64 0.38 -18.73 7.62
C ASN A 64 1.22 -17.90 8.58
N ILE A 65 1.42 -16.63 8.23
CA ILE A 65 2.11 -15.68 9.07
C ILE A 65 1.07 -14.84 9.78
N ALA A 66 1.18 -14.76 11.10
CA ALA A 66 0.21 -14.02 11.92
C ALA A 66 0.53 -12.52 11.90
N VAL A 67 -0.25 -11.76 11.14
CA VAL A 67 -0.13 -10.31 11.09
C VAL A 67 -1.54 -9.74 11.17
N ASN A 68 -1.78 -8.85 12.10
CA ASN A 68 -3.09 -8.20 12.16
C ASN A 68 -3.08 -6.91 11.33
N TYR A 69 -4.26 -6.37 11.10
CA TYR A 69 -4.44 -5.19 10.25
C TYR A 69 -3.72 -3.96 10.81
N GLU A 70 -3.74 -3.78 12.12
CA GLU A 70 -3.07 -2.64 12.76
C GLU A 70 -1.56 -2.69 12.57
N GLU A 71 -0.97 -3.87 12.67
CA GLU A 71 0.47 -4.04 12.41
C GLU A 71 0.80 -3.71 10.96
N ALA A 72 -0.03 -4.16 10.03
CA ALA A 72 0.16 -3.88 8.62
C ALA A 72 0.07 -2.38 8.35
N ARG A 73 -0.90 -1.70 8.95
CA ARG A 73 -1.04 -0.25 8.82
C ARG A 73 0.19 0.47 9.33
N GLU A 74 0.73 0.03 10.45
CA GLU A 74 1.92 0.63 11.03
C GLU A 74 3.10 0.54 10.07
N ILE A 75 3.23 -0.59 9.39
CA ILE A 75 4.28 -0.77 8.38
C ILE A 75 4.10 0.19 7.21
N ILE A 76 2.88 0.29 6.71
CA ILE A 76 2.59 1.10 5.53
C ILE A 76 2.68 2.60 5.85
N TYR A 77 2.13 3.02 6.98
CA TYR A 77 2.11 4.44 7.36
C TYR A 77 3.42 4.91 7.98
N GLY A 78 4.20 3.98 8.55
CA GLY A 78 5.41 4.33 9.27
C GLY A 78 5.14 4.78 10.70
N MET A 79 3.91 4.68 11.16
CA MET A 79 3.47 5.04 12.50
C MET A 79 2.10 4.41 12.73
N PRO A 80 1.63 4.32 13.99
CA PRO A 80 0.28 3.82 14.24
C PRO A 80 -0.76 4.66 13.51
N TYR A 81 -1.79 4.02 12.99
CA TYR A 81 -2.81 4.72 12.21
C TYR A 81 -3.49 5.85 13.00
N SER A 82 -3.73 5.62 14.28
CA SER A 82 -4.36 6.64 15.12
C SER A 82 -3.51 7.91 15.18
N GLU A 83 -2.20 7.76 15.18
CA GLU A 83 -1.29 8.90 15.17
C GLU A 83 -1.29 9.60 13.81
N TRP A 84 -1.26 8.83 12.74
CA TRP A 84 -1.32 9.39 11.38
C TRP A 84 -2.63 10.15 11.17
N LYS A 85 -3.73 9.56 11.62
CA LYS A 85 -5.05 10.16 11.50
C LYS A 85 -5.11 11.51 12.22
N ALA A 86 -4.56 11.56 13.43
CA ALA A 86 -4.57 12.78 14.21
C ALA A 86 -3.70 13.88 13.59
N LYS A 87 -2.59 13.49 12.98
CA LYS A 87 -1.64 14.46 12.43
C LYS A 87 -1.95 14.90 11.00
N TYR A 88 -2.43 14.00 10.17
CA TYR A 88 -2.48 14.25 8.73
C TYR A 88 -3.87 14.14 8.10
N GLN A 89 -4.75 13.34 8.64
CA GLN A 89 -6.05 13.14 8.03
C GLN A 89 -6.94 14.37 8.20
N THR A 90 -7.51 14.83 7.08
CA THR A 90 -8.45 15.95 7.08
C THR A 90 -9.82 15.45 6.64
N GLU A 91 -10.85 16.26 6.88
CA GLU A 91 -12.19 15.94 6.41
C GLU A 91 -12.22 15.97 4.88
N ALA A 92 -12.90 15.01 4.29
CA ALA A 92 -13.05 14.97 2.85
C ALA A 92 -13.94 16.13 2.38
N THR A 93 -13.55 16.76 1.29
CA THR A 93 -14.35 17.82 0.68
C THR A 93 -15.51 17.20 -0.09
N LYS A 94 -16.48 18.02 -0.45
CA LYS A 94 -17.62 17.58 -1.27
C LYS A 94 -17.14 17.00 -2.59
N GLU A 95 -16.18 17.64 -3.20
CA GLU A 95 -15.61 17.17 -4.49
C GLU A 95 -14.98 15.80 -4.35
N GLN A 96 -14.22 15.58 -3.28
CA GLN A 96 -13.60 14.30 -3.02
C GLN A 96 -14.63 13.20 -2.82
N LEU A 97 -15.67 13.51 -2.05
CA LEU A 97 -16.74 12.56 -1.80
C LEU A 97 -17.56 12.23 -3.05
N GLU A 98 -17.80 13.23 -3.89
CA GLU A 98 -18.52 13.03 -5.14
C GLU A 98 -17.77 12.10 -6.09
N LYS A 99 -16.48 12.31 -6.22
CA LYS A 99 -15.63 11.43 -7.04
C LYS A 99 -15.62 10.01 -6.50
N TYR A 100 -15.52 9.89 -5.20
CA TYR A 100 -15.49 8.58 -4.54
C TYR A 100 -16.80 7.82 -4.78
N LYS A 101 -17.94 8.52 -4.69
CA LYS A 101 -19.24 7.90 -4.87
C LYS A 101 -19.55 7.54 -6.31
N SER A 102 -19.01 8.31 -7.26
CA SER A 102 -19.29 8.07 -8.68
C SER A 102 -18.54 6.86 -9.23
N GLU A 103 -17.60 6.35 -8.48
CA GLU A 103 -16.91 5.12 -8.80
C GLU A 103 -17.52 3.94 -8.07
#